data_4d520fc63747601b2b62505d56292146
#
_entry.id   4d520fc63747601b2b62505d56292146
#
_cell.length_a   1.000
_cell.length_b   1.000
_cell.length_c   1.000
_cell.angle_alpha   90.00
_cell.angle_beta   90.00
_cell.angle_gamma   90.00
#
_symmetry.space_group_name_H-M   'P 1'
#
loop_
_entity.id
_entity.type
_entity.pdbx_description
1 polymer ?
#
loop_
_entity_poly.entity_id
_entity_poly.type
_entity_poly.pdbx_seq_one_letter_code
_entity_poly.pdbx_strand_id
1 'polypeptide(L)'
;QRQMCIRDRAAGMRLGEYLYGTIFSKLDQGWPVWECDPQGHPIAGGGIYMSLANMLKLGQVYLNDGTWHGTRIVSESWVKQASGKQIDTPYSNIWTCGYGYQFWMSPYEGAYRADGAYGQITTVLPKQGLVVAIQCPESGDFDNIVRPALHEHLLLPLTA
;
A
#
# COMPACT_ATOMS: atom_id res chain seq x y z
N GLN A 1 15.04 0.92 13.99
CA GLN A 1 16.27 0.11 13.92
C GLN A 1 16.05 -1.37 14.27
N ARG A 2 15.43 -1.67 15.44
CA ARG A 2 15.22 -3.07 15.85
C ARG A 2 14.41 -3.93 14.85
N GLN A 3 13.38 -3.36 14.24
CA GLN A 3 12.55 -4.08 13.27
C GLN A 3 13.29 -4.41 11.98
N MET A 4 14.20 -3.54 11.53
CA MET A 4 15.03 -3.74 10.35
C MET A 4 15.98 -4.92 10.54
N CYS A 5 16.70 -4.95 11.65
CA CYS A 5 17.62 -6.05 11.99
C CYS A 5 16.91 -7.41 12.16
N ILE A 6 15.68 -7.41 12.70
CA ILE A 6 14.88 -8.64 12.84
C ILE A 6 14.51 -9.22 11.47
N ARG A 7 14.05 -8.38 10.54
CA ARG A 7 13.67 -8.82 9.18
C ARG A 7 14.86 -9.31 8.38
N ASP A 8 15.94 -8.55 8.35
CA ASP A 8 17.16 -8.93 7.65
C ASP A 8 17.72 -10.26 8.17
N ARG A 9 17.70 -10.45 9.50
CA ARG A 9 18.11 -11.70 10.14
C ARG A 9 17.17 -12.86 9.80
N ALA A 10 15.86 -12.63 9.81
CA ALA A 10 14.87 -13.66 9.47
C ALA A 10 14.93 -14.07 8.00
N ALA A 11 15.21 -13.12 7.10
CA ALA A 11 15.35 -13.37 5.68
C ALA A 11 16.75 -13.89 5.27
N GLY A 12 17.75 -13.76 6.14
CA GLY A 12 19.15 -14.07 5.82
C GLY A 12 19.79 -13.14 4.80
N MET A 13 19.12 -12.01 4.48
CA MET A 13 19.57 -11.01 3.51
C MET A 13 18.96 -9.64 3.82
N ARG A 14 19.43 -8.59 3.18
CA ARG A 14 18.87 -7.25 3.33
C ARG A 14 17.46 -7.17 2.76
N LEU A 15 16.59 -6.38 3.38
CA LEU A 15 15.19 -6.23 2.97
C LEU A 15 15.05 -5.83 1.49
N GLY A 16 15.89 -4.91 0.99
CA GLY A 16 15.86 -4.50 -0.41
C GLY A 16 16.14 -5.66 -1.37
N GLU A 17 17.13 -6.51 -1.06
CA GLU A 17 17.47 -7.71 -1.83
C GLU A 17 16.31 -8.72 -1.80
N TYR A 18 15.76 -8.96 -0.61
CA TYR A 18 14.62 -9.87 -0.44
C TYR A 18 13.41 -9.41 -1.27
N LEU A 19 13.02 -8.14 -1.14
CA LEU A 19 11.85 -7.61 -1.85
C LEU A 19 12.09 -7.54 -3.37
N TYR A 20 13.30 -7.21 -3.81
CA TYR A 20 13.62 -7.25 -5.23
C TYR A 20 13.48 -8.66 -5.79
N GLY A 21 14.07 -9.65 -5.16
CA GLY A 21 14.02 -11.04 -5.63
C GLY A 21 12.63 -11.68 -5.54
N THR A 22 11.81 -11.28 -4.57
CA THR A 22 10.52 -11.92 -4.32
C THR A 22 9.32 -11.19 -4.92
N ILE A 23 9.38 -9.86 -5.03
CA ILE A 23 8.25 -9.02 -5.44
C ILE A 23 8.61 -8.13 -6.63
N PHE A 24 9.55 -7.20 -6.46
CA PHE A 24 9.72 -6.09 -7.39
C PHE A 24 10.15 -6.54 -8.78
N SER A 25 11.08 -7.48 -8.90
CA SER A 25 11.49 -8.04 -10.19
C SER A 25 10.34 -8.73 -10.93
N LYS A 26 9.43 -9.38 -10.21
CA LYS A 26 8.26 -10.03 -10.80
C LYS A 26 7.18 -9.05 -11.25
N LEU A 27 7.20 -7.84 -10.73
CA LEU A 27 6.31 -6.74 -11.10
C LEU A 27 6.94 -5.81 -12.15
N ASP A 28 8.06 -6.19 -12.76
CA ASP A 28 8.85 -5.33 -13.64
C ASP A 28 9.16 -3.96 -12.99
N GLN A 29 9.48 -4.00 -11.71
CA GLN A 29 9.98 -2.85 -10.97
C GLN A 29 11.50 -2.97 -10.85
N GLY A 30 12.18 -1.83 -10.96
CA GLY A 30 13.62 -1.76 -10.76
C GLY A 30 14.04 -2.04 -9.32
N TRP A 31 15.35 -1.99 -9.09
CA TRP A 31 15.90 -2.04 -7.74
C TRP A 31 15.30 -0.92 -6.87
N PRO A 32 14.85 -1.22 -5.63
CA PRO A 32 14.22 -0.22 -4.79
C PRO A 32 15.23 0.84 -4.34
N VAL A 33 14.92 2.10 -4.57
CA VAL A 33 15.62 3.22 -3.95
C VAL A 33 14.97 3.45 -2.59
N TRP A 34 15.75 3.34 -1.53
CA TRP A 34 15.26 3.37 -0.16
C TRP A 34 16.20 4.17 0.74
N GLU A 35 15.64 5.01 1.59
CA GLU A 35 16.41 5.66 2.66
C GLU A 35 16.91 4.63 3.65
N CYS A 36 18.21 4.70 3.94
CA CYS A 36 18.88 3.75 4.81
C CYS A 36 19.52 4.47 6.01
N ASP A 37 19.75 3.71 7.07
CA ASP A 37 20.62 4.15 8.15
C ASP A 37 22.09 4.15 7.69
N PRO A 38 23.03 4.69 8.51
CA PRO A 38 24.46 4.72 8.17
C PRO A 38 25.09 3.33 7.92
N GLN A 39 24.45 2.25 8.38
CA GLN A 39 24.87 0.87 8.17
C GLN A 39 24.27 0.26 6.89
N GLY A 40 23.42 1.01 6.17
CA GLY A 40 22.79 0.58 4.93
C GLY A 40 21.52 -0.27 5.13
N HIS A 41 20.90 -0.24 6.32
CA HIS A 41 19.60 -0.90 6.54
C HIS A 41 18.46 0.04 6.14
N PRO A 42 17.51 -0.41 5.31
CA PRO A 42 16.35 0.39 4.90
C PRO A 42 15.48 0.80 6.09
N ILE A 43 14.98 2.02 6.09
CA ILE A 43 14.05 2.52 7.13
C ILE A 43 12.75 1.69 7.10
N ALA A 44 12.36 1.17 8.27
CA ALA A 44 11.27 0.20 8.35
C ALA A 44 9.87 0.78 8.13
N GLY A 45 9.65 2.03 8.46
CA GLY A 45 8.33 2.67 8.45
C GLY A 45 8.07 3.56 7.24
N GLY A 46 9.03 3.67 6.31
CA GLY A 46 8.90 4.54 5.14
C GLY A 46 10.18 4.64 4.34
N GLY A 47 10.37 5.74 3.62
CA GLY A 47 11.63 6.04 2.91
C GLY A 47 11.86 5.29 1.60
N ILE A 48 10.91 4.49 1.13
CA ILE A 48 10.99 3.90 -0.22
C ILE A 48 10.49 4.91 -1.26
N TYR A 49 11.27 5.11 -2.31
CA TYR A 49 10.90 5.93 -3.46
C TYR A 49 10.24 5.04 -4.51
N MET A 50 8.99 5.34 -4.82
CA MET A 50 8.20 4.53 -5.74
C MET A 50 7.48 5.41 -6.74
N SER A 51 7.48 5.03 -8.02
CA SER A 51 6.67 5.71 -9.03
C SER A 51 5.19 5.40 -8.84
N LEU A 52 4.31 6.28 -9.32
CA LEU A 52 2.87 6.07 -9.31
C LEU A 52 2.48 4.76 -10.01
N ALA A 53 3.13 4.43 -11.13
CA ALA A 53 2.92 3.17 -11.83
C ALA A 53 3.25 1.95 -10.97
N ASN A 54 4.32 2.03 -10.16
CA ASN A 54 4.69 0.93 -9.26
C ASN A 54 3.72 0.79 -8.08
N MET A 55 3.17 1.90 -7.58
CA MET A 55 2.09 1.86 -6.58
C MET A 55 0.84 1.17 -7.14
N LEU A 56 0.45 1.48 -8.38
CA LEU A 56 -0.67 0.81 -9.07
C LEU A 56 -0.43 -0.68 -9.24
N LYS A 57 0.77 -1.12 -9.62
CA LYS A 57 1.11 -2.54 -9.75
C LYS A 57 0.93 -3.30 -8.43
N LEU A 58 1.37 -2.73 -7.31
CA LEU A 58 1.15 -3.33 -5.98
C LEU A 58 -0.34 -3.41 -5.63
N GLY A 59 -1.10 -2.35 -5.87
CA GLY A 59 -2.54 -2.38 -5.69
C GLY A 59 -3.22 -3.43 -6.56
N GLN A 60 -2.77 -3.59 -7.81
CA GLN A 60 -3.30 -4.59 -8.73
C GLN A 60 -3.01 -6.03 -8.28
N VAL A 61 -1.85 -6.28 -7.66
CA VAL A 61 -1.56 -7.58 -7.02
C VAL A 61 -2.61 -7.90 -5.97
N TYR A 62 -2.96 -6.93 -5.13
CA TYR A 62 -3.99 -7.12 -4.10
C TYR A 62 -5.39 -7.26 -4.69
N LEU A 63 -5.74 -6.51 -5.75
CA LEU A 63 -7.00 -6.64 -6.46
C LEU A 63 -7.16 -8.03 -7.09
N ASN A 64 -6.07 -8.62 -7.56
CA ASN A 64 -6.03 -9.95 -8.18
C ASN A 64 -5.68 -11.07 -7.17
N ASP A 65 -6.10 -10.94 -5.92
CA ASP A 65 -5.89 -11.95 -4.87
C ASP A 65 -4.43 -12.44 -4.75
N GLY A 66 -3.47 -11.55 -4.94
CA GLY A 66 -2.05 -11.82 -4.79
C GLY A 66 -1.34 -12.32 -6.04
N THR A 67 -1.92 -12.13 -7.24
CA THR A 67 -1.31 -12.51 -8.51
C THR A 67 -0.99 -11.30 -9.39
N TRP A 68 0.05 -11.43 -10.21
CA TRP A 68 0.44 -10.51 -11.26
C TRP A 68 0.72 -11.28 -12.55
N HIS A 69 -0.05 -11.01 -13.61
CA HIS A 69 0.06 -11.71 -14.90
C HIS A 69 0.16 -13.25 -14.77
N GLY A 70 -0.68 -13.82 -13.90
CA GLY A 70 -0.69 -15.27 -13.63
C GLY A 70 0.39 -15.76 -12.66
N THR A 71 1.36 -14.92 -12.29
CA THR A 71 2.40 -15.26 -11.31
C THR A 71 1.93 -14.96 -9.89
N ARG A 72 2.03 -15.93 -8.98
CA ARG A 72 1.74 -15.74 -7.55
C ARG A 72 2.84 -14.91 -6.91
N ILE A 73 2.46 -13.73 -6.36
CA ILE A 73 3.35 -12.83 -5.63
C ILE A 73 3.22 -13.07 -4.11
N VAL A 74 1.97 -13.06 -3.63
CA VAL A 74 1.63 -13.40 -2.24
C VAL A 74 0.42 -14.34 -2.23
N SER A 75 0.19 -15.06 -1.13
CA SER A 75 -0.95 -15.97 -1.06
C SER A 75 -2.28 -15.20 -1.00
N GLU A 76 -3.33 -15.79 -1.56
CA GLU A 76 -4.71 -15.27 -1.47
C GLU A 76 -5.14 -15.12 0.00
N SER A 77 -4.80 -16.09 0.84
CA SER A 77 -5.09 -16.04 2.28
C SER A 77 -4.42 -14.86 2.96
N TRP A 78 -3.19 -14.50 2.55
CA TRP A 78 -2.51 -13.31 3.06
C TRP A 78 -3.22 -12.04 2.60
N VAL A 79 -3.61 -11.94 1.32
CA VAL A 79 -4.37 -10.77 0.82
C VAL A 79 -5.62 -10.56 1.66
N LYS A 80 -6.43 -11.60 1.85
CA LYS A 80 -7.66 -11.53 2.69
C LYS A 80 -7.38 -11.12 4.13
N GLN A 81 -6.32 -11.65 4.74
CA GLN A 81 -5.93 -11.27 6.09
C GLN A 81 -5.45 -9.82 6.16
N ALA A 82 -4.56 -9.43 5.28
CA ALA A 82 -3.91 -8.11 5.33
C ALA A 82 -4.89 -6.98 5.03
N SER A 83 -5.79 -7.17 4.06
CA SER A 83 -6.80 -6.19 3.65
C SER A 83 -8.11 -6.27 4.46
N GLY A 84 -8.27 -7.27 5.31
CA GLY A 84 -9.42 -7.37 6.22
C GLY A 84 -9.22 -6.54 7.48
N LYS A 85 -10.33 -6.03 8.04
CA LYS A 85 -10.29 -5.28 9.30
C LYS A 85 -9.83 -6.16 10.45
N GLN A 86 -8.74 -5.79 11.11
CA GLN A 86 -8.17 -6.45 12.27
C GLN A 86 -8.49 -5.70 13.57
N ILE A 87 -8.64 -4.38 13.50
CA ILE A 87 -8.90 -3.52 14.65
C ILE A 87 -9.79 -2.35 14.26
N ASP A 88 -10.64 -1.93 15.19
CA ASP A 88 -11.36 -0.67 15.06
C ASP A 88 -10.43 0.51 15.37
N THR A 89 -10.62 1.60 14.66
CA THR A 89 -9.85 2.82 14.89
C THR A 89 -10.61 3.76 15.81
N PRO A 90 -9.92 4.53 16.68
CA PRO A 90 -10.59 5.38 17.67
C PRO A 90 -11.32 6.58 17.06
N TYR A 91 -11.11 6.85 15.79
CA TYR A 91 -11.73 7.97 15.08
C TYR A 91 -12.79 7.44 14.12
N SER A 92 -14.03 7.86 14.29
CA SER A 92 -15.13 7.51 13.38
C SER A 92 -15.30 8.56 12.29
N ASN A 93 -14.49 8.51 11.27
CA ASN A 93 -14.69 9.28 10.03
C ASN A 93 -14.54 8.38 8.81
N ILE A 94 -14.90 8.89 7.64
CA ILE A 94 -14.85 8.11 6.39
C ILE A 94 -13.47 7.59 6.01
N TRP A 95 -12.41 8.14 6.60
CA TRP A 95 -11.02 7.77 6.32
C TRP A 95 -10.43 6.81 7.36
N THR A 96 -11.12 6.56 8.47
CA THR A 96 -10.64 5.72 9.59
C THR A 96 -11.68 4.68 10.00
N CYS A 97 -12.16 3.88 9.03
CA CYS A 97 -13.20 2.87 9.23
C CYS A 97 -12.67 1.55 9.83
N GLY A 98 -11.41 1.51 10.23
CA GLY A 98 -10.71 0.33 10.75
C GLY A 98 -9.36 0.15 10.09
N TYR A 99 -8.54 -0.78 10.62
CA TYR A 99 -7.20 -1.04 10.14
C TYR A 99 -6.92 -2.54 10.03
N GLY A 100 -6.28 -2.94 8.94
CA GLY A 100 -5.79 -4.29 8.69
C GLY A 100 -4.28 -4.38 8.95
N TYR A 101 -3.57 -5.23 8.19
CA TYR A 101 -2.11 -5.28 8.25
C TYR A 101 -1.52 -4.28 7.26
N GLN A 102 -1.30 -3.05 7.72
CA GLN A 102 -0.81 -1.89 6.96
C GLN A 102 -1.80 -1.36 5.90
N PHE A 103 -3.09 -1.71 6.02
CA PHE A 103 -4.17 -1.19 5.19
C PHE A 103 -5.24 -0.52 6.05
N TRP A 104 -5.63 0.68 5.68
CA TRP A 104 -6.82 1.33 6.19
C TRP A 104 -8.05 0.79 5.49
N MET A 105 -9.10 0.52 6.24
CA MET A 105 -10.41 0.24 5.65
C MET A 105 -10.97 1.53 5.05
N SER A 106 -11.67 1.40 3.93
CA SER A 106 -12.39 2.49 3.28
C SER A 106 -13.90 2.39 3.55
N PRO A 107 -14.66 3.48 3.41
CA PRO A 107 -16.09 3.46 3.68
C PRO A 107 -16.89 2.69 2.62
N TYR A 108 -16.26 2.33 1.50
CA TYR A 108 -16.90 1.60 0.41
C TYR A 108 -16.78 0.10 0.66
N GLU A 109 -17.81 -0.64 0.31
CA GLU A 109 -17.90 -2.06 0.63
C GLU A 109 -16.73 -2.87 0.05
N GLY A 110 -15.99 -3.54 0.94
CA GLY A 110 -14.81 -4.34 0.61
C GLY A 110 -13.56 -3.54 0.22
N ALA A 111 -13.63 -2.21 0.17
CA ALA A 111 -12.52 -1.38 -0.23
C ALA A 111 -11.54 -1.12 0.92
N TYR A 112 -10.28 -1.01 0.57
CA TYR A 112 -9.17 -0.72 1.49
C TYR A 112 -8.09 0.10 0.78
N ARG A 113 -7.19 0.69 1.55
CA ARG A 113 -6.13 1.51 0.98
C ARG A 113 -4.82 1.41 1.76
N ALA A 114 -3.70 1.46 1.04
CA ALA A 114 -2.41 1.83 1.58
C ALA A 114 -2.32 3.36 1.56
N ASP A 115 -2.05 3.95 2.71
CA ASP A 115 -2.08 5.40 2.92
C ASP A 115 -0.76 5.82 3.59
N GLY A 116 0.01 6.63 2.91
CA GLY A 116 1.30 7.15 3.36
C GLY A 116 1.24 8.64 3.67
N ALA A 117 2.19 9.11 4.47
CA ALA A 117 2.35 10.52 4.77
C ALA A 117 2.51 11.35 3.47
N TYR A 118 2.09 12.60 3.51
CA TYR A 118 2.18 13.55 2.39
C TYR A 118 1.36 13.17 1.15
N GLY A 119 0.32 12.35 1.31
CA GLY A 119 -0.64 12.12 0.24
C GLY A 119 -0.25 11.06 -0.80
N GLN A 120 0.48 10.04 -0.38
CA GLN A 120 0.64 8.84 -1.19
C GLN A 120 -0.46 7.85 -0.84
N ILE A 121 -1.41 7.61 -1.73
CA ILE A 121 -2.51 6.67 -1.51
C ILE A 121 -2.60 5.67 -2.66
N THR A 122 -2.83 4.42 -2.32
CA THR A 122 -3.31 3.40 -3.25
C THR A 122 -4.59 2.79 -2.69
N THR A 123 -5.73 3.06 -3.33
CA THR A 123 -7.04 2.51 -2.96
C THR A 123 -7.37 1.33 -3.86
N VAL A 124 -7.75 0.22 -3.27
CA VAL A 124 -8.22 -0.98 -3.96
C VAL A 124 -9.73 -1.10 -3.76
N LEU A 125 -10.47 -1.23 -4.86
CA LEU A 125 -11.93 -1.30 -4.93
C LEU A 125 -12.32 -2.66 -5.56
N PRO A 126 -12.35 -3.75 -4.79
CA PRO A 126 -12.54 -5.09 -5.33
C PRO A 126 -13.86 -5.27 -6.07
N LYS A 127 -14.95 -4.68 -5.58
CA LYS A 127 -16.27 -4.75 -6.22
C LYS A 127 -16.31 -4.11 -7.60
N GLN A 128 -15.56 -3.01 -7.77
CA GLN A 128 -15.47 -2.28 -9.04
C GLN A 128 -14.37 -2.81 -9.96
N GLY A 129 -13.52 -3.71 -9.47
CA GLY A 129 -12.36 -4.20 -10.20
C GLY A 129 -11.32 -3.10 -10.48
N LEU A 130 -11.17 -2.14 -9.58
CA LEU A 130 -10.36 -0.94 -9.80
C LEU A 130 -9.28 -0.75 -8.73
N VAL A 131 -8.18 -0.14 -9.17
CA VAL A 131 -7.14 0.41 -8.29
C VAL A 131 -6.95 1.88 -8.66
N VAL A 132 -6.94 2.73 -7.65
CA VAL A 132 -6.67 4.17 -7.79
C VAL A 132 -5.43 4.51 -6.98
N ALA A 133 -4.41 5.09 -7.61
CA ALA A 133 -3.22 5.56 -6.91
C ALA A 133 -3.04 7.06 -7.12
N ILE A 134 -2.63 7.76 -6.06
CA ILE A 134 -2.37 9.19 -6.05
C ILE A 134 -1.04 9.45 -5.36
N GLN A 135 -0.30 10.42 -5.86
CA GLN A 135 0.84 11.03 -5.20
C GLN A 135 0.62 12.54 -5.14
N CYS A 136 0.72 13.11 -3.95
CA CYS A 136 0.64 14.55 -3.73
C CYS A 136 1.94 15.03 -3.07
N PRO A 137 2.52 16.14 -3.52
CA PRO A 137 3.80 16.63 -2.97
C PRO A 137 3.65 17.28 -1.60
N GLU A 138 2.43 17.71 -1.22
CA GLU A 138 2.19 18.48 0.00
C GLU A 138 0.98 17.96 0.79
N SER A 139 1.17 17.77 2.09
CA SER A 139 0.15 17.24 2.98
C SER A 139 -1.07 18.15 3.16
N GLY A 140 -0.87 19.47 3.17
CA GLY A 140 -1.96 20.45 3.35
C GLY A 140 -2.98 20.41 2.21
N ASP A 141 -2.49 20.41 0.97
CA ASP A 141 -3.34 20.32 -0.21
C ASP A 141 -4.01 18.95 -0.32
N PHE A 142 -3.32 17.90 0.12
CA PHE A 142 -3.88 16.57 0.07
C PHE A 142 -5.12 16.41 0.93
N ASP A 143 -5.07 16.79 2.20
CA ASP A 143 -6.17 16.59 3.14
C ASP A 143 -7.36 17.55 2.88
N ASN A 144 -7.07 18.76 2.43
CA ASN A 144 -8.07 19.80 2.26
C ASN A 144 -8.68 19.86 0.85
N ILE A 145 -7.95 19.40 -0.18
CA ILE A 145 -8.36 19.52 -1.58
C ILE A 145 -8.42 18.17 -2.26
N VAL A 146 -7.28 17.43 -2.31
CA VAL A 146 -7.16 16.22 -3.13
C VAL A 146 -8.03 15.08 -2.58
N ARG A 147 -7.99 14.85 -1.27
CA ARG A 147 -8.76 13.77 -0.63
C ARG A 147 -10.28 13.98 -0.73
N PRO A 148 -10.83 15.17 -0.43
CA PRO A 148 -12.25 15.46 -0.69
C PRO A 148 -12.62 15.30 -2.17
N ALA A 149 -11.83 15.85 -3.08
CA ALA A 149 -12.10 15.75 -4.51
C ALA A 149 -12.06 14.28 -5.00
N LEU A 150 -11.10 13.48 -4.53
CA LEU A 150 -11.05 12.04 -4.80
C LEU A 150 -12.33 11.35 -4.33
N HIS A 151 -12.78 11.64 -3.11
CA HIS A 151 -14.01 11.08 -2.57
C HIS A 151 -15.24 11.46 -3.38
N GLU A 152 -15.47 12.76 -3.56
CA GLU A 152 -16.70 13.29 -4.14
C GLU A 152 -16.83 13.04 -5.64
N HIS A 153 -15.72 13.19 -6.39
CA HIS A 153 -15.75 13.17 -7.84
C HIS A 153 -15.33 11.85 -8.48
N LEU A 154 -14.70 10.96 -7.72
CA LEU A 154 -14.26 9.68 -8.25
C LEU A 154 -14.82 8.50 -7.45
N LEU A 155 -14.51 8.38 -6.17
CA LEU A 155 -14.81 7.18 -5.42
C LEU A 155 -16.32 7.02 -5.16
N LEU A 156 -16.99 8.07 -4.74
CA LEU A 156 -18.43 8.03 -4.47
C LEU A 156 -19.27 7.68 -5.71
N PRO A 157 -19.06 8.32 -6.89
CA PRO A 157 -19.77 7.92 -8.11
C PRO A 157 -19.49 6.49 -8.60
N LEU A 158 -18.28 5.97 -8.34
CA LEU A 158 -17.92 4.61 -8.73
C LEU A 158 -18.49 3.53 -7.80
N THR A 159 -18.93 3.92 -6.61
CA THR A 159 -19.38 3.00 -5.54
C THR A 159 -20.86 3.14 -5.21
N ALA A 160 -21.55 4.06 -5.89
CA ALA A 160 -22.98 4.33 -5.75
C ALA A 160 -23.88 3.20 -6.31
#